data_e201416ba3f330545593639ac3fdec71
#
_entry.id   e201416ba3f330545593639ac3fdec71
#
_cell.length_a   1.000
_cell.length_b   1.000
_cell.length_c   1.000
_cell.angle_alpha   90.00
_cell.angle_beta   90.00
_cell.angle_gamma   90.00
#
_symmetry.space_group_name_H-M   'P 1'
#
loop_
_entity.id
_entity.type
_entity.pdbx_description
1 polymer ?
#
loop_
_entity_poly.entity_id
_entity_poly.type
_entity_poly.pdbx_seq_one_letter_code
_entity_poly.pdbx_strand_id
1 'polypeptide(L)'
;MNIQVLDPLVAQQVAAGEVVDRPASVVKELAENSLDAGATRIEVELGDGGTSRILVRDDGSGMTTEDAKISVLSHATSKIRKAGDIESVVTLGFRGEALPSMASVSAFTMTTSTGDGAGTKVVVDGGGPAEISPAAHPKGTTVLVDRIFYNVPARRAFLKGPRAERAAITETLTHLAVAHPEVAFRLSENGRDYLSLPVAGELLERLAQIHGVAKARAMRRIEYASGAFEVSGYAALPSLTEGSRTHQTVSVNGRFVRADNLNRGLDDAYRQTVPGGRYPLAALRITVDPRRVDVNVHPTKQVVRFSEERAARAAVAAAVREAIEWRPPSPNATPRPTERTFTQDRLSQPSPRREHAPSFAAESRPVYPAPAARSLSEARERVSEASRPLAEAREPYPEPYEAPERGDLPPLEDLRVIGQLAAGYILVEEPESLWVVDQHVAHERAILDRLNDAESPAGVQSLLIPEVVELSASEAMKAAESLEELSVYGFEAEPFGPRSMRVTAVISTLADRDIVGAFKDALAAVSGTDPGHSREDRILATIACHSAVKMGDRLSQPEMEALVKDWLTSRLPATCPHGRSICFRLGINEIGRKLDRH
;
A
#
# COMPACT_ATOMS: atom_id res chain seq x y z
N MET A 1 -7.33 -28.14 40.22
CA MET A 1 -8.07 -28.31 38.94
C MET A 1 -7.59 -29.61 38.32
N ASN A 2 -8.50 -30.48 37.86
CA ASN A 2 -8.12 -31.73 37.22
C ASN A 2 -8.06 -31.50 35.68
N ILE A 3 -7.06 -32.03 35.01
CA ILE A 3 -6.98 -32.04 33.54
C ILE A 3 -8.04 -33.01 33.02
N GLN A 4 -8.85 -32.57 32.06
CA GLN A 4 -9.87 -33.38 31.39
C GLN A 4 -9.73 -33.27 29.88
N VAL A 5 -10.09 -34.32 29.15
CA VAL A 5 -10.20 -34.31 27.70
C VAL A 5 -11.47 -33.52 27.32
N LEU A 6 -11.34 -32.55 26.44
CA LEU A 6 -12.48 -31.77 25.96
C LEU A 6 -13.44 -32.64 25.13
N ASP A 7 -14.72 -32.30 25.18
CA ASP A 7 -15.68 -32.82 24.21
C ASP A 7 -15.21 -32.53 22.80
N PRO A 8 -15.29 -33.49 21.85
CA PRO A 8 -14.80 -33.31 20.48
C PRO A 8 -15.35 -32.05 19.77
N LEU A 9 -16.63 -31.72 19.98
CA LEU A 9 -17.27 -30.54 19.43
C LEU A 9 -16.65 -29.25 20.00
N VAL A 10 -16.44 -29.22 21.33
CA VAL A 10 -15.80 -28.08 22.01
C VAL A 10 -14.35 -27.91 21.52
N ALA A 11 -13.61 -29.02 21.43
CA ALA A 11 -12.24 -29.00 20.90
C ALA A 11 -12.19 -28.44 19.44
N GLN A 12 -13.13 -28.86 18.60
CA GLN A 12 -13.26 -28.38 17.24
C GLN A 12 -13.63 -26.88 17.19
N GLN A 13 -14.54 -26.41 18.03
CA GLN A 13 -14.90 -25.00 18.14
C GLN A 13 -13.72 -24.13 18.63
N VAL A 14 -12.90 -24.64 19.56
CA VAL A 14 -11.67 -23.94 20.00
C VAL A 14 -10.68 -23.84 18.85
N ALA A 15 -10.38 -24.95 18.16
CA ALA A 15 -9.47 -24.99 17.01
C ALA A 15 -9.96 -24.12 15.85
N ALA A 16 -11.28 -24.10 15.60
CA ALA A 16 -11.87 -23.25 14.57
C ALA A 16 -11.53 -21.76 14.76
N GLY A 17 -11.24 -21.32 16.00
CA GLY A 17 -10.89 -19.94 16.27
C GLY A 17 -9.53 -19.50 15.77
N GLU A 18 -8.65 -20.45 15.52
CA GLU A 18 -7.36 -20.16 14.91
C GLU A 18 -7.46 -19.93 13.40
N VAL A 19 -8.50 -20.46 12.75
CA VAL A 19 -8.71 -20.41 11.31
C VAL A 19 -9.76 -19.37 10.92
N VAL A 20 -10.85 -19.31 11.71
CA VAL A 20 -12.01 -18.46 11.46
C VAL A 20 -12.20 -17.53 12.66
N ASP A 21 -11.69 -16.30 12.55
CA ASP A 21 -11.82 -15.26 13.58
C ASP A 21 -12.91 -14.23 13.23
N ARG A 22 -13.22 -14.04 11.93
CA ARG A 22 -14.18 -13.07 11.43
C ARG A 22 -14.68 -13.42 10.01
N PRO A 23 -15.75 -12.75 9.50
CA PRO A 23 -16.26 -12.97 8.14
C PRO A 23 -15.20 -12.87 7.03
N ALA A 24 -14.27 -11.92 7.13
CA ALA A 24 -13.19 -11.75 6.14
C ALA A 24 -12.27 -12.98 6.04
N SER A 25 -12.04 -13.71 7.14
CA SER A 25 -11.24 -14.93 7.16
C SER A 25 -11.96 -16.08 6.44
N VAL A 26 -13.29 -16.17 6.58
CA VAL A 26 -14.12 -17.13 5.83
C VAL A 26 -13.99 -16.87 4.32
N VAL A 27 -14.23 -15.62 3.90
CA VAL A 27 -14.15 -15.25 2.49
C VAL A 27 -12.76 -15.50 1.92
N LYS A 28 -11.71 -15.19 2.70
CA LYS A 28 -10.32 -15.44 2.29
C LYS A 28 -10.06 -16.92 2.04
N GLU A 29 -10.34 -17.78 3.00
CA GLU A 29 -10.07 -19.23 2.88
C GLU A 29 -10.91 -19.86 1.75
N LEU A 30 -12.18 -19.44 1.56
CA LEU A 30 -13.01 -19.92 0.45
C LEU A 30 -12.50 -19.44 -0.90
N ALA A 31 -12.13 -18.17 -1.03
CA ALA A 31 -11.56 -17.63 -2.28
C ALA A 31 -10.20 -18.28 -2.61
N GLU A 32 -9.33 -18.53 -1.63
CA GLU A 32 -8.08 -19.27 -1.82
C GLU A 32 -8.34 -20.72 -2.27
N ASN A 33 -9.37 -21.38 -1.74
CA ASN A 33 -9.76 -22.72 -2.21
C ASN A 33 -10.29 -22.69 -3.65
N SER A 34 -11.05 -21.67 -4.02
CA SER A 34 -11.52 -21.47 -5.40
C SER A 34 -10.37 -21.22 -6.37
N LEU A 35 -9.37 -20.42 -5.98
CA LEU A 35 -8.13 -20.23 -6.76
C LEU A 35 -7.34 -21.54 -6.93
N ASP A 36 -7.18 -22.30 -5.86
CA ASP A 36 -6.53 -23.62 -5.90
C ASP A 36 -7.30 -24.64 -6.76
N ALA A 37 -8.64 -24.47 -6.90
CA ALA A 37 -9.48 -25.27 -7.79
C ALA A 37 -9.44 -24.79 -9.27
N GLY A 38 -8.63 -23.77 -9.58
CA GLY A 38 -8.49 -23.21 -10.92
C GLY A 38 -9.71 -22.42 -11.39
N ALA A 39 -10.41 -21.77 -10.49
CA ALA A 39 -11.54 -20.92 -10.82
C ALA A 39 -11.11 -19.72 -11.68
N THR A 40 -11.94 -19.35 -12.66
CA THR A 40 -11.78 -18.14 -13.48
C THR A 40 -12.68 -17.00 -12.99
N ARG A 41 -13.68 -17.32 -12.16
CA ARG A 41 -14.62 -16.39 -11.56
C ARG A 41 -14.92 -16.78 -10.12
N ILE A 42 -14.88 -15.78 -9.23
CA ILE A 42 -15.24 -15.90 -7.82
C ILE A 42 -16.26 -14.81 -7.50
N GLU A 43 -17.45 -15.23 -7.06
CA GLU A 43 -18.54 -14.34 -6.67
C GLU A 43 -18.82 -14.51 -5.18
N VAL A 44 -18.90 -13.38 -4.47
CA VAL A 44 -19.21 -13.31 -3.04
C VAL A 44 -20.48 -12.50 -2.83
N GLU A 45 -21.45 -13.07 -2.14
CA GLU A 45 -22.68 -12.39 -1.75
C GLU A 45 -22.79 -12.38 -0.23
N LEU A 46 -23.05 -11.20 0.33
CA LEU A 46 -23.12 -10.99 1.78
C LEU A 46 -24.53 -10.65 2.24
N GLY A 47 -24.80 -10.99 3.50
CA GLY A 47 -25.88 -10.43 4.31
C GLY A 47 -25.28 -9.82 5.56
N ASP A 48 -25.69 -8.58 5.90
CA ASP A 48 -25.21 -7.83 7.07
C ASP A 48 -23.68 -7.83 7.23
N GLY A 49 -22.97 -7.47 6.14
CA GLY A 49 -21.51 -7.44 6.13
C GLY A 49 -20.86 -8.83 6.30
N GLY A 50 -21.58 -9.91 6.06
CA GLY A 50 -21.11 -11.28 6.22
C GLY A 50 -21.40 -11.88 7.61
N THR A 51 -22.04 -11.13 8.50
CA THR A 51 -22.35 -11.65 9.86
C THR A 51 -23.59 -12.55 9.86
N SER A 52 -24.57 -12.29 9.01
CA SER A 52 -25.74 -13.15 8.85
C SER A 52 -25.56 -14.18 7.75
N ARG A 53 -24.89 -13.82 6.64
CA ARG A 53 -24.74 -14.67 5.47
C ARG A 53 -23.45 -14.37 4.71
N ILE A 54 -22.75 -15.43 4.32
CA ILE A 54 -21.64 -15.40 3.37
C ILE A 54 -21.88 -16.50 2.35
N LEU A 55 -22.05 -16.14 1.08
CA LEU A 55 -22.12 -17.10 -0.02
C LEU A 55 -20.96 -16.84 -0.96
N VAL A 56 -20.16 -17.87 -1.20
CA VAL A 56 -19.06 -17.84 -2.16
C VAL A 56 -19.33 -18.87 -3.24
N ARG A 57 -19.26 -18.43 -4.50
CA ARG A 57 -19.46 -19.28 -5.70
C ARG A 57 -18.25 -19.17 -6.61
N ASP A 58 -17.81 -20.30 -7.12
CA ASP A 58 -16.75 -20.41 -8.12
C ASP A 58 -17.13 -21.34 -9.28
N ASP A 59 -16.38 -21.22 -10.36
CA ASP A 59 -16.46 -22.06 -11.57
C ASP A 59 -15.26 -23.03 -11.69
N GLY A 60 -14.59 -23.35 -10.57
CA GLY A 60 -13.42 -24.23 -10.53
C GLY A 60 -13.71 -25.68 -10.87
N SER A 61 -12.77 -26.57 -10.56
CA SER A 61 -12.88 -28.00 -10.87
C SER A 61 -14.07 -28.70 -10.21
N GLY A 62 -14.57 -28.17 -9.09
CA GLY A 62 -15.52 -28.83 -8.21
C GLY A 62 -14.94 -30.06 -7.50
N MET A 63 -15.81 -30.85 -6.87
CA MET A 63 -15.45 -32.07 -6.14
C MET A 63 -16.33 -33.24 -6.53
N THR A 64 -15.79 -34.45 -6.47
CA THR A 64 -16.56 -35.68 -6.56
C THR A 64 -17.45 -35.85 -5.30
N THR A 65 -18.43 -36.77 -5.36
CA THR A 65 -19.27 -37.05 -4.17
C THR A 65 -18.43 -37.55 -2.99
N GLU A 66 -17.42 -38.36 -3.26
CA GLU A 66 -16.50 -38.91 -2.26
C GLU A 66 -15.66 -37.81 -1.62
N ASP A 67 -15.06 -36.93 -2.44
CA ASP A 67 -14.27 -35.80 -1.95
C ASP A 67 -15.14 -34.80 -1.16
N ALA A 68 -16.36 -34.52 -1.64
CA ALA A 68 -17.29 -33.64 -0.94
C ALA A 68 -17.66 -34.14 0.46
N LYS A 69 -17.84 -35.47 0.62
CA LYS A 69 -18.12 -36.10 1.93
C LYS A 69 -16.98 -35.90 2.92
N ILE A 70 -15.75 -36.10 2.48
CA ILE A 70 -14.59 -36.03 3.38
C ILE A 70 -14.07 -34.62 3.57
N SER A 71 -14.41 -33.67 2.69
CA SER A 71 -13.91 -32.29 2.73
C SER A 71 -14.29 -31.51 4.01
N VAL A 72 -15.37 -31.91 4.69
CA VAL A 72 -15.85 -31.33 5.96
C VAL A 72 -15.32 -32.03 7.19
N LEU A 73 -14.47 -33.05 7.03
CA LEU A 73 -13.77 -33.73 8.11
C LEU A 73 -12.44 -33.02 8.42
N SER A 74 -12.09 -32.91 9.70
CA SER A 74 -10.81 -32.34 10.13
C SER A 74 -9.63 -33.14 9.55
N HIS A 75 -8.57 -32.43 9.17
CA HIS A 75 -7.35 -32.99 8.59
C HIS A 75 -7.53 -33.65 7.21
N ALA A 76 -8.66 -33.41 6.53
CA ALA A 76 -8.88 -33.89 5.17
C ALA A 76 -8.38 -32.86 4.15
N THR A 77 -7.38 -33.23 3.34
CA THR A 77 -6.81 -32.37 2.29
C THR A 77 -6.35 -33.21 1.10
N SER A 78 -6.55 -32.67 -0.09
CA SER A 78 -5.98 -33.21 -1.34
C SER A 78 -4.57 -32.68 -1.66
N LYS A 79 -4.09 -31.68 -0.90
CA LYS A 79 -2.97 -30.81 -1.26
C LYS A 79 -1.62 -31.27 -0.71
N ILE A 80 -1.61 -32.03 0.38
CA ILE A 80 -0.41 -32.62 1.01
C ILE A 80 -0.66 -34.10 1.34
N ARG A 81 0.34 -34.94 1.20
CA ARG A 81 0.25 -36.39 1.53
C ARG A 81 1.36 -36.88 2.46
N LYS A 82 2.50 -36.19 2.48
CA LYS A 82 3.69 -36.55 3.27
C LYS A 82 4.20 -35.31 4.03
N ALA A 83 4.89 -35.53 5.14
CA ALA A 83 5.48 -34.45 5.91
C ALA A 83 6.43 -33.55 5.08
N GLY A 84 7.16 -34.10 4.15
CA GLY A 84 8.04 -33.34 3.25
C GLY A 84 7.30 -32.42 2.27
N ASP A 85 6.02 -32.67 1.99
CA ASP A 85 5.23 -31.82 1.09
C ASP A 85 4.98 -30.43 1.73
N ILE A 86 5.06 -30.33 3.07
CA ILE A 86 4.87 -29.08 3.82
C ILE A 86 5.98 -28.06 3.46
N GLU A 87 7.20 -28.53 3.19
CA GLU A 87 8.34 -27.67 2.85
C GLU A 87 8.28 -27.12 1.41
N SER A 88 7.41 -27.69 0.57
CA SER A 88 7.29 -27.32 -0.86
C SER A 88 5.87 -26.95 -1.29
N VAL A 89 5.03 -26.49 -0.35
CA VAL A 89 3.63 -26.15 -0.63
C VAL A 89 3.53 -24.97 -1.61
N VAL A 90 2.99 -25.26 -2.80
CA VAL A 90 2.68 -24.28 -3.84
C VAL A 90 1.23 -23.78 -3.73
N THR A 91 0.30 -24.60 -3.20
CA THR A 91 -1.11 -24.25 -3.06
C THR A 91 -1.35 -23.23 -1.96
N LEU A 92 -2.39 -22.38 -2.09
CA LEU A 92 -2.76 -21.36 -1.10
C LEU A 92 -3.30 -21.98 0.18
N GLY A 93 -4.07 -23.09 0.11
CA GLY A 93 -4.53 -23.88 1.25
C GLY A 93 -3.76 -25.19 1.37
N PHE A 94 -3.59 -25.76 2.57
CA PHE A 94 -2.95 -27.09 2.76
C PHE A 94 -3.33 -27.81 4.05
N ARG A 95 -3.93 -27.14 5.06
CA ARG A 95 -4.14 -27.71 6.40
C ARG A 95 -5.33 -28.66 6.51
N GLY A 96 -6.30 -28.60 5.58
CA GLY A 96 -7.55 -29.39 5.68
C GLY A 96 -8.44 -29.03 6.84
N GLU A 97 -8.39 -27.77 7.31
CA GLU A 97 -9.11 -27.32 8.49
C GLU A 97 -10.15 -26.20 8.20
N ALA A 98 -10.10 -25.57 7.02
CA ALA A 98 -10.93 -24.41 6.73
C ALA A 98 -12.43 -24.76 6.70
N LEU A 99 -12.83 -25.74 5.87
CA LEU A 99 -14.24 -26.16 5.75
C LEU A 99 -14.80 -26.75 7.05
N PRO A 100 -14.10 -27.69 7.74
CA PRO A 100 -14.57 -28.20 9.04
C PRO A 100 -14.70 -27.09 10.09
N SER A 101 -13.77 -26.14 10.13
CA SER A 101 -13.84 -25.00 11.06
C SER A 101 -15.07 -24.14 10.81
N MET A 102 -15.35 -23.79 9.55
CA MET A 102 -16.55 -23.03 9.16
C MET A 102 -17.82 -23.80 9.54
N ALA A 103 -17.88 -25.09 9.23
CA ALA A 103 -19.01 -25.95 9.54
C ALA A 103 -19.28 -26.09 11.04
N SER A 104 -18.24 -26.04 11.90
CA SER A 104 -18.39 -26.14 13.35
C SER A 104 -18.97 -24.89 14.02
N VAL A 105 -18.88 -23.70 13.36
CA VAL A 105 -19.27 -22.42 13.95
C VAL A 105 -20.39 -21.71 13.18
N SER A 106 -21.06 -22.39 12.25
CA SER A 106 -22.12 -21.81 11.40
C SER A 106 -23.14 -22.84 10.96
N ALA A 107 -24.24 -22.40 10.34
CA ALA A 107 -25.06 -23.23 9.49
C ALA A 107 -24.40 -23.29 8.10
N PHE A 108 -23.71 -24.38 7.85
CA PHE A 108 -22.87 -24.56 6.66
C PHE A 108 -23.59 -25.38 5.58
N THR A 109 -23.57 -24.90 4.34
CA THR A 109 -24.04 -25.66 3.18
C THR A 109 -23.02 -25.53 2.05
N MET A 110 -22.61 -26.63 1.49
CA MET A 110 -21.76 -26.68 0.30
C MET A 110 -22.44 -27.47 -0.80
N THR A 111 -22.45 -26.93 -2.03
CA THR A 111 -22.92 -27.64 -3.22
C THR A 111 -21.82 -27.62 -4.25
N THR A 112 -21.43 -28.77 -4.80
CA THR A 112 -20.31 -28.88 -5.72
C THR A 112 -20.57 -29.92 -6.80
N SER A 113 -19.94 -29.73 -7.96
CA SER A 113 -20.02 -30.66 -9.10
C SER A 113 -18.77 -30.55 -9.97
N THR A 114 -18.30 -31.68 -10.49
CA THR A 114 -17.24 -31.75 -11.53
C THR A 114 -17.77 -31.43 -12.93
N GLY A 115 -19.09 -31.36 -13.10
CA GLY A 115 -19.75 -31.13 -14.39
C GLY A 115 -20.14 -32.41 -15.13
N ASP A 116 -19.70 -33.59 -14.68
CA ASP A 116 -19.90 -34.88 -15.35
C ASP A 116 -21.08 -35.69 -14.76
N GLY A 117 -22.02 -35.03 -14.09
CA GLY A 117 -23.16 -35.74 -13.50
C GLY A 117 -23.91 -34.91 -12.46
N ALA A 118 -24.66 -35.61 -11.59
CA ALA A 118 -25.32 -34.94 -10.48
C ALA A 118 -24.29 -34.40 -9.48
N GLY A 119 -24.43 -33.13 -9.10
CA GLY A 119 -23.63 -32.55 -8.03
C GLY A 119 -24.02 -33.10 -6.65
N THR A 120 -23.26 -32.74 -5.65
CA THR A 120 -23.41 -33.16 -4.26
C THR A 120 -23.64 -31.94 -3.36
N LYS A 121 -24.66 -32.00 -2.53
CA LYS A 121 -24.92 -31.05 -1.46
C LYS A 121 -24.55 -31.67 -0.13
N VAL A 122 -23.77 -30.93 0.67
CA VAL A 122 -23.36 -31.25 2.04
C VAL A 122 -23.91 -30.17 2.97
N VAL A 123 -24.61 -30.55 4.02
CA VAL A 123 -25.15 -29.63 5.03
C VAL A 123 -24.59 -30.05 6.39
N VAL A 124 -24.09 -29.07 7.15
CA VAL A 124 -23.61 -29.27 8.54
C VAL A 124 -24.14 -28.10 9.37
N ASP A 125 -24.80 -28.38 10.48
CA ASP A 125 -25.28 -27.35 11.41
C ASP A 125 -24.45 -27.39 12.69
N GLY A 126 -23.64 -26.36 12.92
CA GLY A 126 -22.87 -26.11 14.13
C GLY A 126 -21.92 -27.24 14.56
N GLY A 127 -21.34 -27.95 13.58
CA GLY A 127 -20.44 -29.10 13.83
C GLY A 127 -21.18 -30.43 14.08
N GLY A 128 -22.49 -30.47 13.82
CA GLY A 128 -23.26 -31.70 13.83
C GLY A 128 -22.89 -32.66 12.68
N PRO A 129 -23.56 -33.80 12.56
CA PRO A 129 -23.32 -34.77 11.51
C PRO A 129 -23.62 -34.16 10.13
N ALA A 130 -22.80 -34.50 9.14
CA ALA A 130 -23.00 -34.04 7.78
C ALA A 130 -24.15 -34.78 7.08
N GLU A 131 -25.15 -34.02 6.57
CA GLU A 131 -26.20 -34.53 5.70
C GLU A 131 -25.78 -34.38 4.23
N ILE A 132 -25.83 -35.46 3.47
CA ILE A 132 -25.36 -35.52 2.10
C ILE A 132 -26.49 -35.93 1.18
N SER A 133 -26.71 -35.15 0.12
CA SER A 133 -27.75 -35.41 -0.87
C SER A 133 -27.29 -35.02 -2.29
N PRO A 134 -27.86 -35.66 -3.32
CA PRO A 134 -27.66 -35.20 -4.70
C PRO A 134 -28.24 -33.81 -4.90
N ALA A 135 -27.59 -33.00 -5.72
CA ALA A 135 -28.08 -31.66 -6.08
C ALA A 135 -27.68 -31.29 -7.51
N ALA A 136 -28.52 -30.53 -8.18
CA ALA A 136 -28.14 -29.93 -9.46
C ALA A 136 -27.21 -28.75 -9.20
N HIS A 137 -26.02 -28.79 -9.81
CA HIS A 137 -25.05 -27.71 -9.73
C HIS A 137 -24.20 -27.69 -11.00
N PRO A 138 -23.89 -26.53 -11.59
CA PRO A 138 -22.92 -26.45 -12.68
C PRO A 138 -21.55 -26.87 -12.18
N LYS A 139 -20.58 -27.05 -13.09
CA LYS A 139 -19.19 -27.27 -12.69
C LYS A 139 -18.72 -26.15 -11.76
N GLY A 140 -18.09 -26.49 -10.63
CA GLY A 140 -17.61 -25.56 -9.63
C GLY A 140 -18.16 -25.86 -8.23
N THR A 141 -18.04 -24.88 -7.32
CA THR A 141 -18.48 -25.01 -5.94
C THR A 141 -19.22 -23.76 -5.47
N THR A 142 -20.27 -23.97 -4.69
CA THR A 142 -20.97 -22.91 -3.96
C THR A 142 -20.97 -23.28 -2.47
N VAL A 143 -20.41 -22.39 -1.65
CA VAL A 143 -20.39 -22.52 -0.19
C VAL A 143 -21.22 -21.40 0.42
N LEU A 144 -22.16 -21.78 1.27
CA LEU A 144 -22.99 -20.89 2.07
C LEU A 144 -22.66 -21.08 3.53
N VAL A 145 -22.28 -20.01 4.21
CA VAL A 145 -22.03 -19.91 5.64
C VAL A 145 -23.06 -18.95 6.22
N ASP A 146 -24.11 -19.48 6.81
CA ASP A 146 -25.16 -18.68 7.45
C ASP A 146 -24.93 -18.61 8.97
N ARG A 147 -25.28 -17.46 9.57
CA ARG A 147 -25.27 -17.24 11.02
C ARG A 147 -23.93 -17.59 11.68
N ILE A 148 -22.82 -17.05 11.14
CA ILE A 148 -21.48 -17.29 11.70
C ILE A 148 -21.45 -17.02 13.21
N PHE A 149 -20.82 -17.91 13.99
CA PHE A 149 -20.68 -17.86 15.45
C PHE A 149 -22.01 -17.88 16.23
N TYR A 150 -23.11 -18.37 15.64
CA TYR A 150 -24.39 -18.44 16.36
C TYR A 150 -24.32 -19.34 17.61
N ASN A 151 -23.47 -20.37 17.59
CA ASN A 151 -23.19 -21.31 18.67
C ASN A 151 -21.94 -20.96 19.49
N VAL A 152 -21.27 -19.81 19.22
CA VAL A 152 -20.10 -19.31 19.95
C VAL A 152 -20.33 -17.84 20.33
N PRO A 153 -21.22 -17.55 21.34
CA PRO A 153 -21.63 -16.17 21.64
C PRO A 153 -20.49 -15.21 21.98
N ALA A 154 -19.45 -15.70 22.65
CA ALA A 154 -18.28 -14.90 22.99
C ALA A 154 -17.61 -14.33 21.72
N ARG A 155 -17.41 -15.14 20.66
CA ARG A 155 -16.82 -14.65 19.39
C ARG A 155 -17.75 -13.72 18.65
N ARG A 156 -19.06 -14.02 18.65
CA ARG A 156 -20.05 -13.15 18.01
C ARG A 156 -20.05 -11.74 18.57
N ALA A 157 -19.81 -11.59 19.89
CA ALA A 157 -19.72 -10.30 20.56
C ALA A 157 -18.50 -9.45 20.14
N PHE A 158 -17.44 -10.07 19.60
CA PHE A 158 -16.24 -9.38 19.11
C PHE A 158 -16.32 -8.99 17.63
N LEU A 159 -17.38 -9.39 16.90
CA LEU A 159 -17.57 -8.95 15.52
C LEU A 159 -17.81 -7.44 15.50
N LYS A 160 -17.17 -6.78 14.52
CA LYS A 160 -17.41 -5.36 14.26
C LYS A 160 -18.77 -5.16 13.58
N GLY A 161 -19.19 -3.90 13.45
CA GLY A 161 -20.43 -3.60 12.73
C GLY A 161 -20.38 -4.07 11.25
N PRO A 162 -21.56 -4.33 10.62
CA PRO A 162 -21.65 -4.92 9.27
C PRO A 162 -20.81 -4.18 8.22
N ARG A 163 -20.73 -2.87 8.32
CA ARG A 163 -19.94 -2.03 7.41
C ARG A 163 -18.44 -2.32 7.53
N ALA A 164 -17.93 -2.40 8.75
CA ALA A 164 -16.50 -2.66 8.99
C ALA A 164 -16.09 -4.08 8.56
N GLU A 165 -16.98 -5.08 8.74
CA GLU A 165 -16.73 -6.44 8.27
C GLU A 165 -16.73 -6.49 6.73
N ARG A 166 -17.67 -5.84 6.06
CA ARG A 166 -17.70 -5.73 4.59
C ARG A 166 -16.46 -5.02 4.04
N ALA A 167 -15.99 -3.95 4.69
CA ALA A 167 -14.77 -3.25 4.27
C ALA A 167 -13.54 -4.19 4.34
N ALA A 168 -13.42 -5.00 5.38
CA ALA A 168 -12.34 -5.97 5.51
C ALA A 168 -12.43 -7.08 4.46
N ILE A 169 -13.65 -7.52 4.09
CA ILE A 169 -13.86 -8.48 3.00
C ILE A 169 -13.44 -7.86 1.66
N THR A 170 -13.85 -6.61 1.40
CA THR A 170 -13.49 -5.89 0.18
C THR A 170 -11.98 -5.74 0.04
N GLU A 171 -11.28 -5.38 1.12
CA GLU A 171 -9.82 -5.28 1.17
C GLU A 171 -9.18 -6.64 0.86
N THR A 172 -9.66 -7.71 1.49
CA THR A 172 -9.17 -9.07 1.26
C THR A 172 -9.29 -9.50 -0.20
N LEU A 173 -10.49 -9.33 -0.80
CA LEU A 173 -10.72 -9.66 -2.21
C LEU A 173 -9.90 -8.78 -3.16
N THR A 174 -9.67 -7.51 -2.81
CA THR A 174 -8.82 -6.61 -3.59
C THR A 174 -7.38 -7.12 -3.65
N HIS A 175 -6.81 -7.53 -2.52
CA HIS A 175 -5.46 -8.09 -2.49
C HIS A 175 -5.34 -9.40 -3.26
N LEU A 176 -6.33 -10.29 -3.15
CA LEU A 176 -6.37 -11.53 -3.96
C LEU A 176 -6.48 -11.21 -5.45
N ALA A 177 -7.29 -10.24 -5.83
CA ALA A 177 -7.45 -9.83 -7.22
C ALA A 177 -6.18 -9.20 -7.82
N VAL A 178 -5.36 -8.50 -7.02
CA VAL A 178 -4.03 -7.99 -7.44
C VAL A 178 -3.05 -9.16 -7.64
N ALA A 179 -3.08 -10.16 -6.77
CA ALA A 179 -2.24 -11.34 -6.90
C ALA A 179 -2.65 -12.22 -8.11
N HIS A 180 -3.96 -12.24 -8.44
CA HIS A 180 -4.57 -13.08 -9.48
C HIS A 180 -5.39 -12.22 -10.48
N PRO A 181 -4.76 -11.42 -11.35
CA PRO A 181 -5.46 -10.57 -12.32
C PRO A 181 -6.24 -11.39 -13.36
N GLU A 182 -5.85 -12.62 -13.61
CA GLU A 182 -6.49 -13.58 -14.52
C GLU A 182 -7.85 -14.09 -14.04
N VAL A 183 -8.25 -13.81 -12.80
CA VAL A 183 -9.52 -14.24 -12.19
C VAL A 183 -10.46 -13.06 -12.02
N ALA A 184 -11.73 -13.22 -12.37
CA ALA A 184 -12.76 -12.22 -12.11
C ALA A 184 -13.27 -12.32 -10.66
N PHE A 185 -13.39 -11.16 -9.98
CA PHE A 185 -13.92 -11.09 -8.62
C PHE A 185 -15.14 -10.17 -8.56
N ARG A 186 -16.19 -10.62 -7.88
CA ARG A 186 -17.39 -9.82 -7.60
C ARG A 186 -17.76 -9.93 -6.13
N LEU A 187 -18.09 -8.80 -5.50
CA LEU A 187 -18.66 -8.73 -4.16
C LEU A 187 -19.97 -7.97 -4.22
N SER A 188 -21.04 -8.56 -3.74
CA SER A 188 -22.37 -7.95 -3.67
C SER A 188 -23.01 -8.14 -2.29
N GLU A 189 -23.92 -7.24 -1.94
CA GLU A 189 -24.76 -7.35 -0.76
C GLU A 189 -26.13 -6.73 -1.07
N ASN A 190 -27.21 -7.45 -0.77
CA ASN A 190 -28.59 -7.00 -1.02
C ASN A 190 -28.83 -6.51 -2.47
N GLY A 191 -28.21 -7.20 -3.45
CA GLY A 191 -28.31 -6.86 -4.88
C GLY A 191 -27.46 -5.67 -5.34
N ARG A 192 -26.68 -5.04 -4.44
CA ARG A 192 -25.76 -3.95 -4.77
C ARG A 192 -24.32 -4.49 -4.88
N ASP A 193 -23.64 -4.13 -5.96
CA ASP A 193 -22.22 -4.46 -6.13
C ASP A 193 -21.33 -3.47 -5.37
N TYR A 194 -20.39 -3.99 -4.59
CA TYR A 194 -19.35 -3.25 -3.88
C TYR A 194 -17.98 -3.42 -4.52
N LEU A 195 -17.74 -4.55 -5.18
CA LEU A 195 -16.55 -4.81 -5.96
C LEU A 195 -16.95 -5.54 -7.24
N SER A 196 -16.44 -5.06 -8.39
CA SER A 196 -16.61 -5.74 -9.67
C SER A 196 -15.33 -5.57 -10.46
N LEU A 197 -14.54 -6.64 -10.50
CA LEU A 197 -13.22 -6.70 -11.13
C LEU A 197 -13.26 -7.81 -12.18
N PRO A 198 -13.53 -7.49 -13.46
CA PRO A 198 -13.48 -8.48 -14.55
C PRO A 198 -12.04 -9.00 -14.71
N VAL A 199 -11.88 -10.08 -15.46
CA VAL A 199 -10.57 -10.62 -15.85
C VAL A 199 -9.70 -9.49 -16.43
N ALA A 200 -8.46 -9.41 -16.01
CA ALA A 200 -7.46 -8.50 -16.56
C ALA A 200 -6.36 -9.30 -17.25
N GLY A 201 -5.97 -8.88 -18.46
CA GLY A 201 -4.89 -9.53 -19.22
C GLY A 201 -3.52 -9.33 -18.57
N GLU A 202 -3.33 -8.20 -17.88
CA GLU A 202 -2.09 -7.83 -17.22
C GLU A 202 -2.34 -7.21 -15.83
N LEU A 203 -1.32 -7.25 -14.97
CA LEU A 203 -1.41 -6.65 -13.63
C LEU A 203 -1.70 -5.15 -13.68
N LEU A 204 -1.16 -4.41 -14.66
CA LEU A 204 -1.41 -2.98 -14.80
C LEU A 204 -2.90 -2.68 -15.07
N GLU A 205 -3.55 -3.51 -15.88
CA GLU A 205 -5.00 -3.40 -16.15
C GLU A 205 -5.80 -3.62 -14.86
N ARG A 206 -5.42 -4.62 -14.05
CA ARG A 206 -6.02 -4.87 -12.74
C ARG A 206 -5.86 -3.66 -11.80
N LEU A 207 -4.66 -3.06 -11.77
CA LEU A 207 -4.40 -1.87 -10.97
C LEU A 207 -5.22 -0.67 -11.48
N ALA A 208 -5.43 -0.55 -12.80
CA ALA A 208 -6.31 0.47 -13.36
C ALA A 208 -7.79 0.28 -12.97
N GLN A 209 -8.27 -0.97 -12.91
CA GLN A 209 -9.63 -1.28 -12.43
C GLN A 209 -9.81 -0.90 -10.94
N ILE A 210 -8.78 -1.06 -10.11
CA ILE A 210 -8.83 -0.79 -8.66
C ILE A 210 -8.60 0.69 -8.36
N HIS A 211 -7.52 1.28 -8.86
CA HIS A 211 -7.05 2.62 -8.49
C HIS A 211 -7.38 3.71 -9.51
N GLY A 212 -7.92 3.33 -10.67
CA GLY A 212 -8.16 4.23 -11.79
C GLY A 212 -6.97 4.33 -12.75
N VAL A 213 -7.28 4.64 -14.02
CA VAL A 213 -6.30 4.65 -15.12
C VAL A 213 -5.17 5.65 -14.90
N ALA A 214 -5.47 6.82 -14.34
CA ALA A 214 -4.48 7.87 -14.11
C ALA A 214 -3.39 7.42 -13.11
N LYS A 215 -3.79 6.83 -11.97
CA LYS A 215 -2.84 6.30 -10.98
C LYS A 215 -2.04 5.12 -11.54
N ALA A 216 -2.68 4.20 -12.25
CA ALA A 216 -1.99 3.05 -12.85
C ALA A 216 -0.90 3.50 -13.86
N ARG A 217 -1.17 4.51 -14.69
CA ARG A 217 -0.18 5.07 -15.63
C ARG A 217 1.02 5.74 -14.95
N ALA A 218 0.85 6.23 -13.73
CA ALA A 218 1.93 6.81 -12.94
C ALA A 218 2.80 5.76 -12.23
N MET A 219 2.48 4.47 -12.35
CA MET A 219 3.29 3.38 -11.82
C MET A 219 4.37 2.95 -12.80
N ARG A 220 5.47 2.43 -12.28
CA ARG A 220 6.61 1.89 -13.05
C ARG A 220 6.66 0.38 -12.93
N ARG A 221 6.89 -0.28 -14.05
CA ARG A 221 7.08 -1.74 -14.12
C ARG A 221 8.37 -2.12 -13.42
N ILE A 222 8.32 -3.18 -12.66
CA ILE A 222 9.45 -3.79 -11.98
C ILE A 222 9.67 -5.18 -12.55
N GLU A 223 10.91 -5.44 -12.96
CA GLU A 223 11.42 -6.76 -13.31
C GLU A 223 12.87 -6.83 -12.81
N TYR A 224 13.09 -7.51 -11.72
CA TYR A 224 14.37 -7.55 -11.04
C TYR A 224 14.67 -8.95 -10.52
N ALA A 225 15.89 -9.43 -10.74
CA ALA A 225 16.35 -10.71 -10.23
C ALA A 225 17.66 -10.52 -9.46
N SER A 226 17.73 -11.04 -8.25
CA SER A 226 18.94 -11.00 -7.43
C SER A 226 19.04 -12.26 -6.56
N GLY A 227 20.08 -13.07 -6.82
CA GLY A 227 20.28 -14.32 -6.11
C GLY A 227 19.10 -15.28 -6.28
N ALA A 228 18.42 -15.56 -5.17
CA ALA A 228 17.28 -16.48 -5.15
C ALA A 228 15.92 -15.78 -5.28
N PHE A 229 15.89 -14.46 -5.40
CA PHE A 229 14.67 -13.65 -5.42
C PHE A 229 14.44 -13.02 -6.78
N GLU A 230 13.25 -13.25 -7.35
CA GLU A 230 12.74 -12.54 -8.51
C GLU A 230 11.62 -11.62 -8.03
N VAL A 231 11.72 -10.31 -8.31
CA VAL A 231 10.75 -9.29 -7.93
C VAL A 231 10.17 -8.71 -9.20
N SER A 232 8.86 -8.83 -9.37
CA SER A 232 8.14 -8.26 -10.50
C SER A 232 6.92 -7.48 -10.03
N GLY A 233 6.33 -6.67 -10.91
CA GLY A 233 5.12 -5.92 -10.59
C GLY A 233 5.21 -4.44 -10.92
N TYR A 234 4.63 -3.61 -10.08
CA TYR A 234 4.55 -2.15 -10.29
C TYR A 234 4.71 -1.39 -8.99
N ALA A 235 5.42 -0.26 -9.05
CA ALA A 235 5.52 0.70 -7.96
C ALA A 235 5.30 2.13 -8.48
N ALA A 236 4.67 2.96 -7.66
CA ALA A 236 4.36 4.34 -8.01
C ALA A 236 5.61 5.23 -7.95
N LEU A 237 5.62 6.31 -8.73
CA LEU A 237 6.59 7.39 -8.54
C LEU A 237 6.42 8.03 -7.15
N PRO A 238 7.47 8.64 -6.58
CA PRO A 238 7.40 9.29 -5.25
C PRO A 238 6.31 10.35 -5.08
N SER A 239 5.83 10.93 -6.18
CA SER A 239 4.75 11.91 -6.20
C SER A 239 3.36 11.30 -5.98
N LEU A 240 3.20 9.97 -6.11
CA LEU A 240 1.93 9.27 -5.95
C LEU A 240 1.95 8.41 -4.69
N THR A 241 1.50 8.99 -3.59
CA THR A 241 1.50 8.36 -2.26
C THR A 241 0.12 8.46 -1.61
N GLU A 242 -0.16 7.58 -0.65
CA GLU A 242 -1.38 7.54 0.14
C GLU A 242 -1.04 7.60 1.64
N GLY A 243 -2.02 7.94 2.49
CA GLY A 243 -1.84 8.03 3.95
C GLY A 243 -1.80 6.68 4.67
N SER A 244 -2.01 5.58 3.97
CA SER A 244 -1.98 4.23 4.55
C SER A 244 -1.37 3.19 3.61
N ARG A 245 -0.96 2.03 4.17
CA ARG A 245 -0.40 0.91 3.40
C ARG A 245 -1.45 0.04 2.71
N THR A 246 -2.74 0.37 2.77
CA THR A 246 -3.83 -0.42 2.16
C THR A 246 -3.66 -0.59 0.64
N HIS A 247 -2.91 0.30 0.01
CA HIS A 247 -2.64 0.25 -1.44
C HIS A 247 -1.28 -0.38 -1.78
N GLN A 248 -0.64 -1.02 -0.79
CA GLN A 248 0.56 -1.81 -0.97
C GLN A 248 0.19 -3.29 -0.91
N THR A 249 0.31 -3.99 -2.04
CA THR A 249 0.07 -5.43 -2.13
C THR A 249 1.38 -6.12 -2.42
N VAL A 250 1.78 -7.04 -1.55
CA VAL A 250 2.94 -7.89 -1.77
C VAL A 250 2.48 -9.34 -1.78
N SER A 251 2.87 -10.08 -2.81
CA SER A 251 2.62 -11.51 -2.89
C SER A 251 3.93 -12.29 -3.01
N VAL A 252 3.99 -13.46 -2.39
CA VAL A 252 5.12 -14.39 -2.44
C VAL A 252 4.61 -15.72 -3.01
N ASN A 253 5.16 -16.14 -4.13
CA ASN A 253 4.73 -17.35 -4.84
C ASN A 253 3.20 -17.39 -5.05
N GLY A 254 2.59 -16.28 -5.48
CA GLY A 254 1.15 -16.14 -5.70
C GLY A 254 0.30 -15.89 -4.45
N ARG A 255 0.85 -16.01 -3.25
CA ARG A 255 0.14 -15.79 -1.98
C ARG A 255 0.28 -14.34 -1.53
N PHE A 256 -0.81 -13.66 -1.25
CA PHE A 256 -0.78 -12.36 -0.57
C PHE A 256 -0.21 -12.50 0.85
N VAL A 257 0.76 -11.65 1.19
CA VAL A 257 1.43 -11.65 2.49
C VAL A 257 1.47 -10.26 3.13
N ARG A 258 1.35 -10.23 4.44
CA ARG A 258 1.64 -9.07 5.29
C ARG A 258 3.00 -9.29 5.94
N ALA A 259 4.06 -8.98 5.21
CA ALA A 259 5.43 -9.20 5.67
C ALA A 259 6.10 -7.85 5.97
N ASP A 260 6.23 -7.52 7.27
CA ASP A 260 6.86 -6.27 7.72
C ASP A 260 8.26 -6.09 7.15
N ASN A 261 8.99 -7.18 6.99
CA ASN A 261 10.32 -7.16 6.40
C ASN A 261 10.31 -6.68 4.94
N LEU A 262 9.35 -7.13 4.13
CA LEU A 262 9.20 -6.69 2.74
C LEU A 262 8.68 -5.25 2.65
N ASN A 263 7.76 -4.86 3.55
CA ASN A 263 7.30 -3.48 3.67
C ASN A 263 8.44 -2.52 4.03
N ARG A 264 9.35 -2.93 4.92
CA ARG A 264 10.59 -2.18 5.21
C ARG A 264 11.49 -2.07 3.97
N GLY A 265 11.50 -3.07 3.08
CA GLY A 265 12.19 -2.99 1.80
C GLY A 265 11.62 -1.90 0.89
N LEU A 266 10.28 -1.79 0.83
CA LEU A 266 9.61 -0.67 0.16
C LEU A 266 9.99 0.67 0.80
N ASP A 267 9.92 0.78 2.12
CA ASP A 267 10.30 2.01 2.83
C ASP A 267 11.75 2.42 2.56
N ASP A 268 12.67 1.45 2.53
CA ASP A 268 14.08 1.70 2.21
C ASP A 268 14.28 2.24 0.78
N ALA A 269 13.46 1.78 -0.16
CA ALA A 269 13.53 2.28 -1.54
C ALA A 269 13.12 3.76 -1.65
N TYR A 270 12.15 4.18 -0.87
CA TYR A 270 11.58 5.53 -0.91
C TYR A 270 12.08 6.48 0.17
N ARG A 271 12.97 6.03 1.05
CA ARG A 271 13.40 6.75 2.27
C ARG A 271 13.82 8.21 2.06
N GLN A 272 14.43 8.51 0.90
CA GLN A 272 14.92 9.87 0.59
C GLN A 272 13.95 10.70 -0.24
N THR A 273 12.87 10.11 -0.75
CA THR A 273 12.00 10.72 -1.77
C THR A 273 10.56 10.86 -1.33
N VAL A 274 10.13 10.14 -0.29
CA VAL A 274 8.76 10.17 0.22
C VAL A 274 8.78 10.57 1.69
N PRO A 275 7.96 11.55 2.10
CA PRO A 275 7.82 11.95 3.51
C PRO A 275 7.38 10.81 4.42
N GLY A 276 7.74 10.86 5.70
CA GLY A 276 7.25 9.89 6.69
C GLY A 276 5.73 9.93 6.81
N GLY A 277 5.12 8.75 7.04
CA GLY A 277 3.66 8.62 7.09
C GLY A 277 2.97 8.56 5.73
N ARG A 278 3.72 8.68 4.64
CA ARG A 278 3.19 8.53 3.26
C ARG A 278 3.69 7.23 2.65
N TYR A 279 2.81 6.55 1.93
CA TYR A 279 3.07 5.22 1.37
C TYR A 279 2.79 5.20 -0.13
N PRO A 280 3.81 5.01 -0.97
CA PRO A 280 3.61 4.87 -2.42
C PRO A 280 2.76 3.64 -2.74
N LEU A 281 1.94 3.72 -3.79
CA LEU A 281 1.22 2.56 -4.30
C LEU A 281 2.22 1.53 -4.81
N ALA A 282 2.02 0.27 -4.46
CA ALA A 282 2.86 -0.83 -4.92
C ALA A 282 2.07 -2.14 -5.05
N ALA A 283 2.35 -2.88 -6.11
CA ALA A 283 1.87 -4.24 -6.31
C ALA A 283 3.05 -5.11 -6.71
N LEU A 284 3.63 -5.84 -5.76
CA LEU A 284 4.84 -6.62 -5.94
C LEU A 284 4.54 -8.12 -5.90
N ARG A 285 5.17 -8.85 -6.80
CA ARG A 285 5.20 -10.31 -6.84
C ARG A 285 6.63 -10.76 -6.63
N ILE A 286 6.84 -11.57 -5.63
CA ILE A 286 8.13 -12.14 -5.29
C ILE A 286 8.08 -13.62 -5.58
N THR A 287 8.94 -14.09 -6.47
CA THR A 287 9.15 -15.50 -6.75
C THR A 287 10.44 -15.96 -6.10
N VAL A 288 10.36 -17.05 -5.35
CA VAL A 288 11.48 -17.62 -4.62
C VAL A 288 11.28 -19.11 -4.43
N ASP A 289 12.36 -19.90 -4.33
CA ASP A 289 12.28 -21.35 -4.04
C ASP A 289 11.42 -21.57 -2.77
N PRO A 290 10.33 -22.34 -2.82
CA PRO A 290 9.46 -22.60 -1.67
C PRO A 290 10.20 -23.05 -0.41
N ARG A 291 11.30 -23.79 -0.53
CA ARG A 291 12.14 -24.24 0.59
C ARG A 291 12.84 -23.09 1.35
N ARG A 292 12.87 -21.88 0.78
CA ARG A 292 13.47 -20.69 1.39
C ARG A 292 12.44 -19.81 2.11
N VAL A 293 11.17 -20.22 2.09
CA VAL A 293 10.07 -19.47 2.72
C VAL A 293 9.26 -20.40 3.62
N ASP A 294 9.24 -20.11 4.90
CA ASP A 294 8.30 -20.73 5.81
C ASP A 294 6.96 -19.96 5.77
N VAL A 295 5.94 -20.61 5.25
CA VAL A 295 4.55 -20.10 5.18
C VAL A 295 3.69 -20.57 6.36
N ASN A 296 4.21 -21.42 7.22
CA ASN A 296 3.49 -21.99 8.37
C ASN A 296 3.80 -21.26 9.69
N VAL A 297 4.02 -19.95 9.62
CA VAL A 297 4.38 -19.11 10.78
C VAL A 297 3.14 -18.68 11.58
N HIS A 298 2.02 -18.43 10.91
CA HIS A 298 0.80 -17.90 11.53
C HIS A 298 -0.44 -18.64 11.01
N PRO A 299 -1.50 -18.85 11.82
CA PRO A 299 -2.73 -19.51 11.38
C PRO A 299 -3.35 -18.91 10.12
N THR A 300 -3.36 -17.57 9.99
CA THR A 300 -3.90 -16.86 8.83
C THR A 300 -3.02 -16.95 7.58
N LYS A 301 -1.81 -17.53 7.68
CA LYS A 301 -0.84 -17.68 6.57
C LYS A 301 -0.44 -16.37 5.88
N GLN A 302 -0.76 -15.22 6.46
CA GLN A 302 -0.39 -13.90 5.92
C GLN A 302 1.01 -13.47 6.32
N VAL A 303 1.60 -14.10 7.35
CA VAL A 303 2.96 -13.84 7.80
C VAL A 303 3.85 -14.97 7.27
N VAL A 304 4.92 -14.59 6.59
CA VAL A 304 5.92 -15.53 6.07
C VAL A 304 7.29 -15.17 6.65
N ARG A 305 8.15 -16.18 6.81
CA ARG A 305 9.56 -15.99 7.17
C ARG A 305 10.45 -16.48 6.05
N PHE A 306 11.47 -15.70 5.73
CA PHE A 306 12.48 -16.09 4.75
C PHE A 306 13.70 -16.66 5.47
N SER A 307 14.32 -17.67 4.89
CA SER A 307 15.63 -18.15 5.38
C SER A 307 16.70 -17.03 5.34
N GLU A 308 16.54 -16.09 4.40
CA GLU A 308 17.44 -14.96 4.18
C GLU A 308 16.65 -13.63 4.19
N GLU A 309 16.16 -13.24 5.36
CA GLU A 309 15.30 -12.06 5.53
C GLU A 309 15.93 -10.75 5.02
N ARG A 310 17.26 -10.57 5.27
CA ARG A 310 17.96 -9.37 4.81
C ARG A 310 18.10 -9.33 3.28
N ALA A 311 18.30 -10.49 2.64
CA ALA A 311 18.40 -10.59 1.19
C ALA A 311 17.04 -10.31 0.52
N ALA A 312 15.94 -10.84 1.07
CA ALA A 312 14.58 -10.55 0.59
C ALA A 312 14.26 -9.05 0.66
N ARG A 313 14.56 -8.40 1.81
CA ARG A 313 14.39 -6.95 2.00
C ARG A 313 15.23 -6.15 1.01
N ALA A 314 16.51 -6.52 0.84
CA ALA A 314 17.42 -5.84 -0.07
C ALA A 314 16.98 -5.98 -1.54
N ALA A 315 16.48 -7.16 -1.94
CA ALA A 315 15.95 -7.40 -3.28
C ALA A 315 14.75 -6.51 -3.60
N VAL A 316 13.79 -6.39 -2.67
CA VAL A 316 12.64 -5.48 -2.83
C VAL A 316 13.11 -4.02 -2.93
N ALA A 317 14.01 -3.59 -2.02
CA ALA A 317 14.51 -2.22 -2.03
C ALA A 317 15.26 -1.88 -3.34
N ALA A 318 16.09 -2.78 -3.84
CA ALA A 318 16.83 -2.59 -5.08
C ALA A 318 15.91 -2.57 -6.31
N ALA A 319 14.97 -3.52 -6.39
CA ALA A 319 14.00 -3.64 -7.46
C ALA A 319 13.14 -2.36 -7.63
N VAL A 320 12.63 -1.85 -6.51
CA VAL A 320 11.80 -0.65 -6.51
C VAL A 320 12.64 0.58 -6.83
N ARG A 321 13.85 0.71 -6.24
CA ARG A 321 14.73 1.85 -6.48
C ARG A 321 15.14 1.95 -7.95
N GLU A 322 15.51 0.84 -8.58
CA GLU A 322 15.84 0.79 -10.01
C GLU A 322 14.67 1.26 -10.88
N ALA A 323 13.44 0.85 -10.54
CA ALA A 323 12.26 1.23 -11.30
C ALA A 323 11.89 2.72 -11.15
N ILE A 324 12.04 3.32 -9.96
CA ILE A 324 11.68 4.72 -9.71
C ILE A 324 12.78 5.70 -10.14
N GLU A 325 14.06 5.27 -10.16
CA GLU A 325 15.19 6.05 -10.67
C GLU A 325 15.28 6.03 -12.21
N TRP A 326 14.39 5.28 -12.88
CA TRP A 326 14.38 5.17 -14.32
C TRP A 326 14.31 6.55 -14.99
N ARG A 327 15.39 6.90 -15.68
CA ARG A 327 15.43 8.05 -16.59
C ARG A 327 15.00 7.58 -17.97
N PRO A 328 14.10 8.32 -18.68
CA PRO A 328 13.78 7.98 -20.06
C PRO A 328 15.08 7.89 -20.86
N PRO A 329 15.20 6.92 -21.79
CA PRO A 329 16.38 6.83 -22.63
C PRO A 329 16.59 8.18 -23.33
N SER A 330 17.83 8.69 -23.28
CA SER A 330 18.20 9.92 -23.96
C SER A 330 17.81 9.77 -25.45
N PRO A 331 17.24 10.76 -26.11
CA PRO A 331 16.82 10.66 -27.52
C PRO A 331 17.93 10.22 -28.48
N ASN A 332 19.18 10.14 -27.99
CA ASN A 332 20.37 9.71 -28.74
C ASN A 332 20.90 8.31 -28.37
N ALA A 333 20.16 7.52 -27.61
CA ALA A 333 20.55 6.12 -27.34
C ALA A 333 20.22 5.26 -28.56
N THR A 334 21.22 4.91 -29.34
CA THR A 334 21.13 3.88 -30.40
C THR A 334 20.63 2.56 -29.78
N PRO A 335 19.58 1.94 -30.33
CA PRO A 335 19.09 0.65 -29.81
C PRO A 335 20.18 -0.42 -30.01
N ARG A 336 20.52 -1.15 -28.93
CA ARG A 336 21.30 -2.38 -29.06
C ARG A 336 20.47 -3.38 -29.85
N PRO A 337 21.03 -3.99 -30.94
CA PRO A 337 20.33 -5.00 -31.70
C PRO A 337 20.11 -6.26 -30.81
N THR A 338 18.89 -6.55 -30.47
CA THR A 338 18.52 -7.90 -30.06
C THR A 338 18.46 -8.74 -31.33
N GLU A 339 19.39 -9.67 -31.48
CA GLU A 339 19.31 -10.70 -32.51
C GLU A 339 18.05 -11.55 -32.29
N ARG A 340 17.00 -11.21 -33.00
CA ARG A 340 15.90 -12.12 -33.29
C ARG A 340 15.99 -12.50 -34.77
N THR A 341 16.45 -13.70 -35.02
CA THR A 341 16.41 -14.37 -36.32
C THR A 341 14.94 -14.50 -36.74
N PHE A 342 14.50 -13.69 -37.70
CA PHE A 342 13.27 -13.93 -38.43
C PHE A 342 13.64 -14.41 -39.85
N THR A 343 13.24 -15.61 -40.16
CA THR A 343 13.24 -16.21 -41.49
C THR A 343 12.36 -15.36 -42.41
N GLN A 344 12.97 -14.88 -43.50
CA GLN A 344 12.26 -14.23 -44.58
C GLN A 344 11.45 -15.26 -45.37
N ASP A 345 10.18 -14.99 -45.57
CA ASP A 345 9.47 -15.51 -46.71
C ASP A 345 8.87 -14.36 -47.53
N ARG A 346 9.12 -14.48 -48.84
CA ARG A 346 8.89 -13.49 -49.90
C ARG A 346 7.41 -13.24 -50.12
N LEU A 347 7.01 -12.03 -50.40
CA LEU A 347 6.15 -11.71 -51.57
C LEU A 347 6.25 -10.23 -51.94
N SER A 348 6.57 -10.04 -53.22
CA SER A 348 6.74 -8.81 -53.95
C SER A 348 5.41 -8.15 -54.34
N GLN A 349 5.31 -6.85 -54.40
CA GLN A 349 4.93 -6.03 -55.56
C GLN A 349 4.63 -4.56 -55.19
N PRO A 350 4.53 -3.59 -56.15
CA PRO A 350 5.21 -2.31 -56.09
C PRO A 350 4.32 -1.06 -56.00
N SER A 351 5.00 0.06 -55.77
CA SER A 351 4.67 1.51 -55.76
C SER A 351 3.36 2.02 -56.40
N PRO A 352 2.95 3.26 -56.03
CA PRO A 352 3.40 4.42 -56.83
C PRO A 352 3.79 5.70 -56.06
N ARG A 353 4.62 6.47 -56.71
CA ARG A 353 5.04 7.86 -56.49
C ARG A 353 3.90 8.81 -56.23
N ARG A 354 4.11 9.80 -55.32
CA ARG A 354 3.57 11.15 -55.49
C ARG A 354 4.53 12.22 -54.99
N GLU A 355 4.47 13.31 -55.70
CA GLU A 355 5.34 14.46 -55.86
C GLU A 355 5.25 15.53 -54.79
N HIS A 356 6.37 16.24 -54.61
CA HIS A 356 6.57 17.65 -54.27
C HIS A 356 5.73 18.39 -53.22
N ALA A 357 6.45 18.93 -52.24
CA ALA A 357 6.16 20.21 -51.60
C ALA A 357 7.46 20.92 -51.19
N PRO A 358 7.49 22.25 -51.13
CA PRO A 358 8.66 23.08 -51.39
C PRO A 358 9.52 23.36 -50.14
N SER A 359 10.79 23.64 -50.43
CA SER A 359 11.83 24.06 -49.50
C SER A 359 11.59 25.48 -48.95
N PHE A 360 11.74 25.64 -47.64
CA PHE A 360 12.03 26.93 -47.02
C PHE A 360 13.48 26.98 -46.55
N ALA A 361 14.16 28.06 -46.89
CA ALA A 361 15.56 28.33 -46.61
C ALA A 361 15.83 28.48 -45.12
N ALA A 362 16.88 27.83 -44.63
CA ALA A 362 17.40 28.02 -43.28
C ALA A 362 18.52 29.07 -43.30
N GLU A 363 18.34 30.11 -42.51
CA GLU A 363 19.39 31.09 -42.20
C GLU A 363 20.51 30.48 -41.38
N SER A 364 21.73 30.79 -41.75
CA SER A 364 23.00 30.33 -41.18
C SER A 364 23.28 30.96 -39.82
N ARG A 365 23.53 30.13 -38.81
CA ARG A 365 24.13 30.52 -37.52
C ARG A 365 25.65 30.33 -37.54
N PRO A 366 26.43 31.20 -36.85
CA PRO A 366 27.88 31.15 -36.88
C PRO A 366 28.45 29.93 -36.13
N VAL A 367 29.47 29.32 -36.73
CA VAL A 367 30.22 28.18 -36.21
C VAL A 367 31.36 28.70 -35.31
N TYR A 368 31.36 28.24 -34.04
CA TYR A 368 32.54 28.39 -33.17
C TYR A 368 33.42 27.14 -33.31
N PRO A 369 34.76 27.27 -33.33
CA PRO A 369 35.66 26.13 -33.50
C PRO A 369 35.75 25.31 -32.22
N ALA A 370 35.69 23.97 -32.39
CA ALA A 370 35.87 22.99 -31.31
C ALA A 370 37.36 22.92 -30.88
N PRO A 371 37.66 22.75 -29.57
CA PRO A 371 39.01 22.51 -29.12
C PRO A 371 39.48 21.08 -29.48
N ALA A 372 40.76 20.97 -29.85
CA ALA A 372 41.43 19.78 -30.34
C ALA A 372 41.34 18.58 -29.36
N ALA A 373 41.05 17.42 -29.94
CA ALA A 373 41.03 16.15 -29.23
C ALA A 373 42.42 15.77 -28.70
N ARG A 374 42.55 15.64 -27.37
CA ARG A 374 43.68 14.98 -26.71
C ARG A 374 43.50 13.45 -26.74
N SER A 375 44.61 12.73 -26.91
CA SER A 375 44.62 11.30 -27.20
C SER A 375 44.05 10.43 -26.07
N LEU A 376 43.40 9.33 -26.45
CA LEU A 376 42.81 8.31 -25.58
C LEU A 376 43.78 7.61 -24.61
N SER A 377 45.10 7.79 -24.78
CA SER A 377 46.14 7.25 -23.91
C SER A 377 46.27 8.01 -22.58
N GLU A 378 46.16 9.35 -22.62
CA GLU A 378 46.23 10.20 -21.41
C GLU A 378 44.99 10.09 -20.51
N ALA A 379 43.84 9.71 -21.09
CA ALA A 379 42.61 9.45 -20.34
C ALA A 379 42.65 8.09 -19.58
N ARG A 380 43.39 7.10 -20.10
CA ARG A 380 43.53 5.78 -19.46
C ARG A 380 44.45 5.78 -18.24
N GLU A 381 45.50 6.59 -18.23
CA GLU A 381 46.41 6.71 -17.08
C GLU A 381 45.73 7.38 -15.89
N ARG A 382 44.89 8.38 -16.09
CA ARG A 382 44.16 9.03 -14.98
C ARG A 382 43.04 8.16 -14.37
N VAL A 383 42.48 7.21 -15.13
CA VAL A 383 41.50 6.25 -14.60
C VAL A 383 42.17 5.15 -13.78
N SER A 384 43.43 4.82 -14.09
CA SER A 384 44.21 3.85 -13.33
C SER A 384 44.68 4.37 -11.96
N GLU A 385 44.95 5.67 -11.84
CA GLU A 385 45.33 6.29 -10.54
C GLU A 385 44.10 6.54 -9.62
N ALA A 386 42.88 6.66 -10.18
CA ALA A 386 41.65 6.82 -9.40
C ALA A 386 41.10 5.52 -8.85
N SER A 387 41.68 4.36 -9.16
CA SER A 387 41.23 3.02 -8.75
C SER A 387 42.04 2.45 -7.57
N ARG A 388 42.59 3.28 -6.71
CA ARG A 388 43.02 2.82 -5.39
C ARG A 388 41.79 2.62 -4.50
N PRO A 389 41.69 1.51 -3.73
CA PRO A 389 40.54 1.30 -2.87
C PRO A 389 40.50 2.41 -1.81
N LEU A 390 39.41 3.15 -1.79
CA LEU A 390 39.01 4.02 -0.67
C LEU A 390 38.55 3.18 0.52
N ALA A 391 39.49 2.42 1.09
CA ALA A 391 39.40 1.82 2.39
C ALA A 391 40.35 2.60 3.30
N GLU A 392 39.94 3.73 3.84
CA GLU A 392 40.48 4.45 4.99
C GLU A 392 40.18 5.95 4.80
N ALA A 393 39.02 6.35 5.23
CA ALA A 393 38.59 7.62 5.80
C ALA A 393 37.08 7.76 5.64
N ARG A 394 36.31 6.85 6.23
CA ARG A 394 34.99 7.25 6.71
C ARG A 394 35.27 8.02 7.99
N GLU A 395 35.27 9.34 7.89
CA GLU A 395 34.98 10.14 9.07
C GLU A 395 33.71 9.55 9.71
N PRO A 396 33.73 9.32 11.04
CA PRO A 396 32.53 8.86 11.71
C PRO A 396 31.42 9.85 11.35
N TYR A 397 30.24 9.33 10.95
CA TYR A 397 29.04 10.16 10.82
C TYR A 397 28.97 11.03 12.08
N PRO A 398 28.80 12.36 11.96
CA PRO A 398 28.59 13.18 13.15
C PRO A 398 27.48 12.54 13.95
N GLU A 399 27.68 12.45 15.26
CA GLU A 399 26.67 11.94 16.18
C GLU A 399 25.31 12.58 15.84
N PRO A 400 24.18 11.86 15.98
CA PRO A 400 22.86 12.43 15.70
C PRO A 400 22.76 13.75 16.45
N TYR A 401 22.53 14.84 15.71
CA TYR A 401 22.35 16.17 16.30
C TYR A 401 21.19 16.08 17.29
N GLU A 402 21.46 16.28 18.57
CA GLU A 402 20.42 16.38 19.57
C GLU A 402 19.61 17.64 19.30
N ALA A 403 18.29 17.47 19.14
CA ALA A 403 17.40 18.60 18.92
C ALA A 403 17.50 19.54 20.14
N PRO A 404 17.61 20.88 19.94
CA PRO A 404 17.71 21.82 21.04
C PRO A 404 16.49 21.68 21.97
N GLU A 405 16.74 21.71 23.27
CA GLU A 405 15.67 21.77 24.26
C GLU A 405 14.95 23.14 24.19
N ARG A 406 13.72 23.22 24.71
CA ARG A 406 12.94 24.48 24.70
C ARG A 406 13.71 25.65 25.32
N GLY A 407 14.59 25.39 26.29
CA GLY A 407 15.44 26.39 26.94
C GLY A 407 16.58 26.91 26.07
N ASP A 408 16.91 26.20 25.00
CA ASP A 408 18.00 26.57 24.07
C ASP A 408 17.50 27.42 22.90
N LEU A 409 16.18 27.60 22.76
CA LEU A 409 15.60 28.41 21.71
C LEU A 409 15.66 29.90 22.07
N PRO A 410 16.04 30.76 21.12
CA PRO A 410 16.22 32.19 21.41
C PRO A 410 14.90 32.88 21.68
N PRO A 411 14.90 33.95 22.50
CA PRO A 411 13.75 34.82 22.68
C PRO A 411 13.42 35.53 21.36
N LEU A 412 12.12 35.67 21.07
CA LEU A 412 11.61 36.29 19.84
C LEU A 412 12.18 37.70 19.55
N GLU A 413 12.57 38.42 20.59
CA GLU A 413 13.02 39.81 20.51
C GLU A 413 14.43 39.95 19.92
N ASP A 414 15.22 38.89 19.96
CA ASP A 414 16.63 38.86 19.52
C ASP A 414 16.80 38.25 18.10
N LEU A 415 15.69 37.86 17.43
CA LEU A 415 15.74 37.16 16.16
C LEU A 415 15.51 38.07 14.97
N ARG A 416 16.35 37.92 13.96
CA ARG A 416 16.17 38.51 12.65
C ARG A 416 16.06 37.47 11.57
N VAL A 417 14.92 37.39 10.86
CA VAL A 417 14.77 36.54 9.69
C VAL A 417 15.58 37.12 8.55
N ILE A 418 16.63 36.42 8.11
CA ILE A 418 17.52 36.84 7.04
C ILE A 418 16.87 36.58 5.68
N GLY A 419 16.23 35.42 5.50
CA GLY A 419 15.64 35.00 4.26
C GLY A 419 15.46 33.49 4.13
N GLN A 420 15.18 33.04 2.92
CA GLN A 420 14.86 31.65 2.60
C GLN A 420 15.98 31.00 1.75
N LEU A 421 16.43 29.82 2.13
CA LEU A 421 17.38 29.01 1.38
C LEU A 421 16.65 27.87 0.67
N ALA A 422 16.89 27.73 -0.64
CA ALA A 422 16.36 26.64 -1.49
C ALA A 422 14.83 26.48 -1.40
N ALA A 423 14.09 27.55 -1.12
CA ALA A 423 12.63 27.55 -0.92
C ALA A 423 12.16 26.43 0.04
N GLY A 424 12.95 26.15 1.08
CA GLY A 424 12.66 25.07 2.03
C GLY A 424 13.11 25.35 3.46
N TYR A 425 14.12 26.20 3.62
CA TYR A 425 14.69 26.53 4.93
C TYR A 425 14.65 28.01 5.17
N ILE A 426 14.21 28.43 6.36
CA ILE A 426 14.28 29.82 6.80
C ILE A 426 15.56 30.01 7.60
N LEU A 427 16.33 31.04 7.23
CA LEU A 427 17.56 31.43 7.93
C LEU A 427 17.22 32.53 8.91
N VAL A 428 17.55 32.33 10.20
CA VAL A 428 17.26 33.25 11.27
C VAL A 428 18.55 33.57 12.01
N GLU A 429 18.90 34.84 12.08
CA GLU A 429 20.08 35.36 12.76
C GLU A 429 19.75 35.65 14.23
N GLU A 430 20.65 35.27 15.09
CA GLU A 430 20.79 35.63 16.50
C GLU A 430 22.19 36.24 16.71
N PRO A 431 22.46 37.09 17.70
CA PRO A 431 23.72 37.84 17.82
C PRO A 431 25.02 37.01 17.64
N GLU A 432 25.05 35.74 18.04
CA GLU A 432 26.23 34.89 17.96
C GLU A 432 25.98 33.58 17.21
N SER A 433 24.87 33.44 16.50
CA SER A 433 24.52 32.19 15.82
C SER A 433 23.56 32.39 14.63
N LEU A 434 23.53 31.38 13.79
CA LEU A 434 22.59 31.21 12.70
C LEU A 434 21.71 29.99 12.96
N TRP A 435 20.41 30.17 12.94
CA TRP A 435 19.44 29.09 12.96
C TRP A 435 18.99 28.77 11.55
N VAL A 436 18.96 27.49 11.23
CA VAL A 436 18.39 26.95 10.00
C VAL A 436 17.12 26.20 10.36
N VAL A 437 15.97 26.71 9.95
CA VAL A 437 14.64 26.22 10.31
C VAL A 437 13.98 25.58 9.08
N ASP A 438 13.52 24.34 9.19
CA ASP A 438 12.70 23.71 8.15
C ASP A 438 11.31 24.35 8.14
N GLN A 439 10.99 25.08 7.04
CA GLN A 439 9.73 25.84 6.95
C GLN A 439 8.49 24.96 7.00
N HIS A 440 8.55 23.76 6.38
CA HIS A 440 7.43 22.84 6.34
C HIS A 440 7.14 22.27 7.72
N VAL A 441 8.16 21.74 8.36
CA VAL A 441 8.06 21.09 9.67
C VAL A 441 7.72 22.08 10.79
N ALA A 442 8.26 23.30 10.72
CA ALA A 442 7.93 24.38 11.66
C ALA A 442 6.45 24.81 11.53
N HIS A 443 5.96 24.96 10.30
CA HIS A 443 4.57 25.34 10.06
C HIS A 443 3.59 24.24 10.43
N GLU A 444 3.91 22.96 10.08
CA GLU A 444 3.11 21.80 10.50
C GLU A 444 2.94 21.77 12.02
N ARG A 445 4.02 22.00 12.77
CA ARG A 445 3.99 22.05 14.24
C ARG A 445 3.10 23.17 14.76
N ALA A 446 3.25 24.37 14.24
CA ALA A 446 2.47 25.53 14.65
C ALA A 446 0.96 25.34 14.38
N ILE A 447 0.61 24.74 13.23
CA ILE A 447 -0.78 24.44 12.90
C ILE A 447 -1.34 23.37 13.83
N LEU A 448 -0.61 22.28 14.06
CA LEU A 448 -1.06 21.19 14.92
C LEU A 448 -1.36 21.68 16.34
N ASP A 449 -0.49 22.50 16.91
CA ASP A 449 -0.71 23.06 18.25
C ASP A 449 -1.94 23.96 18.30
N ARG A 450 -2.16 24.78 17.25
CA ARG A 450 -3.39 25.59 17.15
C ARG A 450 -4.66 24.74 17.05
N LEU A 451 -4.60 23.63 16.33
CA LEU A 451 -5.74 22.70 16.20
C LEU A 451 -6.04 21.99 17.52
N ASN A 452 -5.01 21.64 18.28
CA ASN A 452 -5.17 21.01 19.60
C ASN A 452 -5.69 21.98 20.68
N ASP A 453 -5.46 23.28 20.54
CA ASP A 453 -5.89 24.32 21.53
C ASP A 453 -7.28 24.85 21.23
N ALA A 454 -7.85 24.57 20.06
CA ALA A 454 -9.15 25.08 19.67
C ALA A 454 -10.30 24.29 20.33
N GLU A 455 -11.18 24.96 21.11
CA GLU A 455 -12.43 24.35 21.60
C GLU A 455 -13.43 24.04 20.47
N SER A 456 -13.19 24.53 19.27
CA SER A 456 -13.92 24.25 18.03
C SER A 456 -12.96 24.32 16.84
N PRO A 457 -13.16 23.54 15.76
CA PRO A 457 -12.30 23.61 14.58
C PRO A 457 -12.24 25.04 14.06
N ALA A 458 -11.03 25.56 13.89
CA ALA A 458 -10.79 26.90 13.39
C ALA A 458 -11.54 27.10 12.06
N GLY A 459 -12.51 28.00 12.04
CA GLY A 459 -13.41 28.39 10.95
C GLY A 459 -13.50 27.45 9.74
N VAL A 460 -14.63 26.79 9.58
CA VAL A 460 -14.95 26.04 8.38
C VAL A 460 -15.25 27.01 7.25
N GLN A 461 -14.60 26.85 6.11
CA GLN A 461 -14.78 27.68 4.92
C GLN A 461 -15.48 26.88 3.82
N SER A 462 -16.62 27.37 3.35
CA SER A 462 -17.29 26.82 2.18
C SER A 462 -16.46 27.06 0.92
N LEU A 463 -16.33 26.02 0.10
CA LEU A 463 -15.61 26.09 -1.16
C LEU A 463 -16.49 26.76 -2.22
N LEU A 464 -15.93 27.73 -2.94
CA LEU A 464 -16.62 28.36 -4.07
C LEU A 464 -16.96 27.35 -5.16
N ILE A 465 -16.07 26.39 -5.39
CA ILE A 465 -16.25 25.25 -6.28
C ILE A 465 -15.99 24.01 -5.44
N PRO A 466 -17.02 23.17 -5.20
CA PRO A 466 -16.84 21.92 -4.47
C PRO A 466 -15.86 20.97 -5.18
N GLU A 467 -15.05 20.26 -4.41
CA GLU A 467 -14.08 19.29 -4.92
C GLU A 467 -14.68 17.88 -4.97
N VAL A 468 -14.49 17.18 -6.09
CA VAL A 468 -14.94 15.79 -6.25
C VAL A 468 -13.77 14.85 -5.99
N VAL A 469 -13.91 14.03 -4.95
CA VAL A 469 -12.90 13.07 -4.53
C VAL A 469 -13.29 11.69 -5.05
N GLU A 470 -12.54 11.17 -6.02
CA GLU A 470 -12.65 9.79 -6.49
C GLU A 470 -12.00 8.84 -5.49
N LEU A 471 -12.72 7.78 -5.13
CA LEU A 471 -12.36 6.81 -4.10
C LEU A 471 -12.38 5.38 -4.67
N SER A 472 -11.59 4.49 -4.09
CA SER A 472 -11.76 3.05 -4.28
C SER A 472 -13.09 2.58 -3.64
N ALA A 473 -13.55 1.38 -3.98
CA ALA A 473 -14.78 0.84 -3.40
C ALA A 473 -14.72 0.75 -1.86
N SER A 474 -13.56 0.39 -1.30
CA SER A 474 -13.36 0.32 0.15
C SER A 474 -13.30 1.69 0.81
N GLU A 475 -12.67 2.67 0.16
CA GLU A 475 -12.60 4.05 0.66
C GLU A 475 -13.96 4.74 0.63
N ALA A 476 -14.76 4.54 -0.45
CA ALA A 476 -16.09 5.11 -0.55
C ALA A 476 -17.03 4.62 0.56
N MET A 477 -16.89 3.35 0.94
CA MET A 477 -17.62 2.80 2.08
C MET A 477 -17.20 3.43 3.41
N LYS A 478 -15.89 3.52 3.64
CA LYS A 478 -15.32 4.14 4.85
C LYS A 478 -15.70 5.63 4.93
N ALA A 479 -15.64 6.35 3.80
CA ALA A 479 -16.02 7.75 3.74
C ALA A 479 -17.47 7.96 4.17
N ALA A 480 -18.41 7.17 3.63
CA ALA A 480 -19.82 7.25 4.00
C ALA A 480 -20.08 6.98 5.50
N GLU A 481 -19.21 6.19 6.14
CA GLU A 481 -19.28 5.89 7.58
C GLU A 481 -18.68 6.96 8.47
N SER A 482 -17.72 7.69 7.94
CA SER A 482 -16.89 8.63 8.72
C SER A 482 -17.27 10.09 8.48
N LEU A 483 -18.34 10.38 7.73
CA LEU A 483 -18.74 11.77 7.41
C LEU A 483 -19.00 12.62 8.66
N GLU A 484 -19.76 12.08 9.62
CA GLU A 484 -20.06 12.78 10.88
C GLU A 484 -18.78 13.06 11.67
N GLU A 485 -17.86 12.09 11.71
CA GLU A 485 -16.59 12.26 12.40
C GLU A 485 -15.69 13.26 11.68
N LEU A 486 -15.57 13.19 10.35
CA LEU A 486 -14.76 14.12 9.56
C LEU A 486 -15.33 15.55 9.61
N SER A 487 -16.65 15.71 9.79
CA SER A 487 -17.26 17.03 9.94
C SER A 487 -16.81 17.72 11.23
N VAL A 488 -16.56 16.98 12.31
CA VAL A 488 -16.01 17.51 13.57
C VAL A 488 -14.64 18.16 13.35
N TYR A 489 -13.86 17.64 12.38
CA TYR A 489 -12.54 18.16 12.00
C TYR A 489 -12.58 19.14 10.82
N GLY A 490 -13.78 19.62 10.46
CA GLY A 490 -13.98 20.69 9.49
C GLY A 490 -14.05 20.23 8.02
N PHE A 491 -14.29 18.94 7.73
CA PHE A 491 -14.61 18.46 6.39
C PHE A 491 -16.12 18.31 6.21
N GLU A 492 -16.76 19.15 5.42
CA GLU A 492 -18.14 18.92 4.99
C GLU A 492 -18.14 18.23 3.63
N ALA A 493 -18.67 17.02 3.59
CA ALA A 493 -18.71 16.23 2.38
C ALA A 493 -19.99 15.39 2.28
N GLU A 494 -20.38 15.06 1.05
CA GLU A 494 -21.57 14.26 0.78
C GLU A 494 -21.30 13.24 -0.33
N PRO A 495 -22.02 12.10 -0.37
CA PRO A 495 -21.95 11.17 -1.47
C PRO A 495 -22.39 11.81 -2.80
N PHE A 496 -21.55 11.70 -3.83
CA PHE A 496 -21.80 12.26 -5.17
C PHE A 496 -21.97 11.18 -6.25
N GLY A 497 -21.49 9.97 -5.98
CA GLY A 497 -21.59 8.81 -6.85
C GLY A 497 -21.25 7.52 -6.10
N PRO A 498 -21.23 6.37 -6.77
CA PRO A 498 -20.96 5.09 -6.12
C PRO A 498 -19.54 4.99 -5.56
N ARG A 499 -18.61 5.79 -6.09
CA ARG A 499 -17.19 5.82 -5.70
C ARG A 499 -16.64 7.24 -5.61
N SER A 500 -17.48 8.24 -5.41
CA SER A 500 -17.06 9.63 -5.30
C SER A 500 -17.78 10.35 -4.18
N MET A 501 -17.06 11.27 -3.55
CA MET A 501 -17.56 12.20 -2.54
C MET A 501 -17.40 13.61 -3.05
N ARG A 502 -18.35 14.49 -2.72
CA ARG A 502 -18.27 15.91 -2.98
C ARG A 502 -17.97 16.63 -1.68
N VAL A 503 -16.79 17.26 -1.60
CA VAL A 503 -16.38 18.10 -0.47
C VAL A 503 -16.84 19.51 -0.74
N THR A 504 -17.69 20.06 0.14
CA THR A 504 -18.33 21.37 -0.01
C THR A 504 -17.73 22.43 0.88
N ALA A 505 -17.13 22.04 2.03
CA ALA A 505 -16.42 22.94 2.90
C ALA A 505 -15.25 22.23 3.59
N VAL A 506 -14.24 23.00 3.96
CA VAL A 506 -13.05 22.53 4.68
C VAL A 506 -12.64 23.56 5.72
N ILE A 507 -11.77 23.12 6.66
CA ILE A 507 -11.11 24.06 7.57
C ILE A 507 -10.36 25.13 6.76
N SER A 508 -10.42 26.39 7.18
CA SER A 508 -9.90 27.54 6.43
C SER A 508 -8.43 27.41 6.03
N THR A 509 -7.60 26.72 6.83
CA THR A 509 -6.18 26.46 6.52
C THR A 509 -5.97 25.50 5.35
N LEU A 510 -6.99 24.75 4.93
CA LEU A 510 -6.96 23.83 3.80
C LEU A 510 -7.59 24.40 2.52
N ALA A 511 -8.30 25.53 2.59
CA ALA A 511 -9.13 26.04 1.49
C ALA A 511 -8.36 26.26 0.17
N ASP A 512 -7.09 26.68 0.26
CA ASP A 512 -6.20 26.92 -0.88
C ASP A 512 -5.13 25.84 -1.06
N ARG A 513 -5.35 24.62 -0.50
CA ARG A 513 -4.39 23.53 -0.48
C ARG A 513 -4.95 22.29 -1.23
N ASP A 514 -4.23 21.18 -1.16
CA ASP A 514 -4.65 19.90 -1.72
C ASP A 514 -5.79 19.27 -0.89
N ILE A 515 -7.01 19.71 -1.13
CA ILE A 515 -8.22 19.25 -0.42
C ILE A 515 -8.46 17.76 -0.69
N VAL A 516 -8.24 17.31 -1.93
CA VAL A 516 -8.46 15.91 -2.31
C VAL A 516 -7.52 14.98 -1.56
N GLY A 517 -6.24 15.34 -1.49
CA GLY A 517 -5.24 14.60 -0.72
C GLY A 517 -5.55 14.62 0.77
N ALA A 518 -5.86 15.79 1.33
CA ALA A 518 -6.19 15.95 2.74
C ALA A 518 -7.40 15.11 3.16
N PHE A 519 -8.48 15.11 2.37
CA PHE A 519 -9.67 14.30 2.65
C PHE A 519 -9.37 12.80 2.63
N LYS A 520 -8.59 12.31 1.65
CA LYS A 520 -8.21 10.89 1.56
C LYS A 520 -7.35 10.44 2.73
N ASP A 521 -6.38 11.27 3.09
CA ASP A 521 -5.48 10.95 4.19
C ASP A 521 -6.16 11.05 5.55
N ALA A 522 -7.07 12.01 5.76
CA ALA A 522 -7.92 12.07 6.94
C ALA A 522 -8.82 10.83 7.05
N LEU A 523 -9.41 10.39 5.93
CA LEU A 523 -10.19 9.15 5.86
C LEU A 523 -9.34 7.91 6.20
N ALA A 524 -8.09 7.87 5.77
CA ALA A 524 -7.16 6.80 6.12
C ALA A 524 -6.79 6.85 7.61
N ALA A 525 -6.59 8.04 8.18
CA ALA A 525 -6.29 8.26 9.60
C ALA A 525 -7.43 7.80 10.52
N VAL A 526 -8.69 8.03 10.11
CA VAL A 526 -9.88 7.51 10.81
C VAL A 526 -9.85 5.99 10.93
N SER A 527 -9.37 5.30 9.89
CA SER A 527 -9.40 3.83 9.79
C SER A 527 -8.13 3.15 10.31
N GLY A 528 -7.04 3.89 10.49
CA GLY A 528 -5.72 3.36 10.88
C GLY A 528 -5.67 2.92 12.34
N THR A 529 -4.81 1.93 12.62
CA THR A 529 -4.45 1.50 13.97
C THR A 529 -2.96 1.71 14.15
N ASP A 530 -2.58 2.83 14.74
CA ASP A 530 -1.22 3.06 15.21
C ASP A 530 -1.21 2.95 16.73
N PRO A 531 -0.44 2.04 17.35
CA PRO A 531 -0.46 1.84 18.79
C PRO A 531 0.08 3.02 19.61
N GLY A 532 0.74 3.98 18.97
CA GLY A 532 1.40 5.11 19.65
C GLY A 532 0.60 6.42 19.68
N HIS A 533 -0.46 6.56 18.88
CA HIS A 533 -1.20 7.82 18.75
C HIS A 533 -2.71 7.61 18.79
N SER A 534 -3.44 8.53 19.42
CA SER A 534 -4.89 8.50 19.39
C SER A 534 -5.41 8.70 17.95
N ARG A 535 -6.65 8.33 17.70
CA ARG A 535 -7.30 8.54 16.41
C ARG A 535 -7.39 10.03 16.07
N GLU A 536 -7.71 10.83 17.07
CA GLU A 536 -7.77 12.28 17.01
C GLU A 536 -6.42 12.89 16.62
N ASP A 537 -5.34 12.52 17.32
CA ASP A 537 -3.98 13.00 17.01
C ASP A 537 -3.60 12.74 15.55
N ARG A 538 -3.96 11.57 15.00
CA ARG A 538 -3.66 11.23 13.61
C ARG A 538 -4.42 12.10 12.61
N ILE A 539 -5.71 12.37 12.86
CA ILE A 539 -6.52 13.23 11.98
C ILE A 539 -5.99 14.66 12.02
N LEU A 540 -5.73 15.20 13.22
CA LEU A 540 -5.20 16.55 13.37
C LEU A 540 -3.80 16.70 12.77
N ALA A 541 -2.91 15.73 12.95
CA ALA A 541 -1.60 15.71 12.31
C ALA A 541 -1.70 15.67 10.77
N THR A 542 -2.66 14.91 10.22
CA THR A 542 -2.93 14.88 8.79
C THR A 542 -3.38 16.23 8.26
N ILE A 543 -4.32 16.89 8.95
CA ILE A 543 -4.80 18.23 8.60
C ILE A 543 -3.64 19.24 8.65
N ALA A 544 -2.83 19.21 9.71
CA ALA A 544 -1.69 20.11 9.87
C ALA A 544 -0.67 19.93 8.72
N CYS A 545 -0.35 18.69 8.37
CA CYS A 545 0.58 18.36 7.28
C CYS A 545 0.10 18.89 5.91
N HIS A 546 -1.19 18.73 5.58
CA HIS A 546 -1.76 19.24 4.33
C HIS A 546 -1.94 20.76 4.31
N SER A 547 -2.13 21.39 5.47
CA SER A 547 -2.25 22.84 5.62
C SER A 547 -0.91 23.56 5.61
N ALA A 548 0.19 22.88 5.95
CA ALA A 548 1.51 23.49 6.05
C ALA A 548 2.07 23.89 4.68
N VAL A 549 2.91 24.96 4.67
CA VAL A 549 3.73 25.32 3.51
C VAL A 549 4.62 24.16 3.12
N LYS A 550 4.84 23.94 1.83
CA LYS A 550 5.64 22.82 1.33
C LYS A 550 7.07 23.23 1.02
N MET A 551 7.96 22.23 0.95
CA MET A 551 9.28 22.43 0.34
C MET A 551 9.09 22.87 -1.12
N GLY A 552 9.72 23.98 -1.51
CA GLY A 552 9.54 24.62 -2.81
C GLY A 552 8.65 25.85 -2.82
N ASP A 553 7.83 26.07 -1.78
CA ASP A 553 7.02 27.27 -1.65
C ASP A 553 7.91 28.48 -1.29
N ARG A 554 7.80 29.53 -2.08
CA ARG A 554 8.50 30.79 -1.80
C ARG A 554 7.65 31.65 -0.86
N LEU A 555 8.24 32.03 0.27
CA LEU A 555 7.62 32.89 1.27
C LEU A 555 8.15 34.33 1.14
N SER A 556 7.27 35.29 1.31
CA SER A 556 7.66 36.68 1.50
C SER A 556 8.28 36.89 2.89
N GLN A 557 8.99 38.00 3.08
CA GLN A 557 9.60 38.32 4.38
C GLN A 557 8.56 38.33 5.55
N PRO A 558 7.38 38.96 5.42
CA PRO A 558 6.37 38.89 6.48
C PRO A 558 5.83 37.51 6.76
N GLU A 559 5.70 36.65 5.73
CA GLU A 559 5.24 35.27 5.91
C GLU A 559 6.27 34.43 6.65
N MET A 560 7.55 34.58 6.35
CA MET A 560 8.65 33.91 7.07
C MET A 560 8.68 34.33 8.55
N GLU A 561 8.56 35.65 8.82
CA GLU A 561 8.54 36.19 10.19
C GLU A 561 7.34 35.67 10.98
N ALA A 562 6.14 35.66 10.37
CA ALA A 562 4.94 35.12 10.98
C ALA A 562 5.10 33.62 11.30
N LEU A 563 5.64 32.83 10.36
CA LEU A 563 5.85 31.40 10.53
C LEU A 563 6.85 31.11 11.67
N VAL A 564 7.98 31.82 11.70
CA VAL A 564 8.98 31.66 12.77
C VAL A 564 8.40 32.03 14.12
N LYS A 565 7.62 33.09 14.20
CA LYS A 565 6.91 33.52 15.42
C LYS A 565 5.92 32.46 15.89
N ASP A 566 5.07 31.98 15.00
CA ASP A 566 4.06 30.95 15.30
C ASP A 566 4.73 29.64 15.78
N TRP A 567 5.84 29.23 15.13
CA TRP A 567 6.61 28.06 15.54
C TRP A 567 7.21 28.22 16.94
N LEU A 568 7.86 29.35 17.24
CA LEU A 568 8.50 29.59 18.55
C LEU A 568 7.49 29.66 19.70
N THR A 569 6.25 30.03 19.42
CA THR A 569 5.17 30.02 20.41
C THR A 569 4.50 28.66 20.60
N SER A 570 4.86 27.65 19.78
CA SER A 570 4.31 26.30 19.89
C SER A 570 4.73 25.59 21.19
N ARG A 571 3.99 24.53 21.59
CA ARG A 571 4.22 23.80 22.86
C ARG A 571 5.54 23.04 22.87
N LEU A 572 5.94 22.48 21.73
CA LEU A 572 7.17 21.70 21.56
C LEU A 572 7.93 22.18 20.30
N PRO A 573 8.54 23.36 20.35
CA PRO A 573 9.07 24.04 19.16
C PRO A 573 10.30 23.35 18.54
N ALA A 574 10.96 22.44 19.24
CA ALA A 574 12.20 21.81 18.74
C ALA A 574 11.97 20.58 17.88
N THR A 575 10.81 19.92 17.98
CA THR A 575 10.53 18.67 17.25
C THR A 575 9.16 18.70 16.56
N CYS A 576 9.06 18.01 15.41
CA CYS A 576 7.79 17.79 14.73
C CYS A 576 6.94 16.73 15.46
N PRO A 577 5.66 16.54 15.07
CA PRO A 577 4.80 15.48 15.60
C PRO A 577 5.40 14.07 15.47
N HIS A 578 6.35 13.89 14.54
CA HIS A 578 7.03 12.64 14.26
C HIS A 578 8.41 12.53 14.92
N GLY A 579 8.79 13.46 15.84
CA GLY A 579 10.04 13.46 16.57
C GLY A 579 11.29 13.92 15.79
N ARG A 580 11.11 14.56 14.60
CA ARG A 580 12.25 15.10 13.82
C ARG A 580 12.61 16.49 14.33
N SER A 581 13.92 16.81 14.32
CA SER A 581 14.38 18.17 14.61
C SER A 581 13.82 19.16 13.57
N ILE A 582 13.26 20.27 14.04
CA ILE A 582 12.71 21.35 13.21
C ILE A 582 13.79 22.31 12.76
N CYS A 583 14.82 22.48 13.59
CA CYS A 583 15.89 23.43 13.35
C CYS A 583 17.23 22.90 13.84
N PHE A 584 18.30 23.54 13.39
CA PHE A 584 19.62 23.38 13.99
C PHE A 584 20.31 24.75 14.07
N ARG A 585 21.24 24.88 15.04
CA ARG A 585 21.98 26.09 15.32
C ARG A 585 23.43 25.96 14.88
N LEU A 586 23.96 26.99 14.22
CA LEU A 586 25.36 27.14 13.87
C LEU A 586 25.94 28.33 14.63
N GLY A 587 26.78 28.09 15.62
CA GLY A 587 27.48 29.15 16.34
C GLY A 587 28.52 29.85 15.46
N ILE A 588 28.74 31.16 15.69
CA ILE A 588 29.72 31.95 14.92
C ILE A 588 31.12 31.35 14.98
N ASN A 589 31.53 30.77 16.11
CA ASN A 589 32.81 30.10 16.28
C ASN A 589 32.90 28.80 15.47
N GLU A 590 31.79 28.10 15.27
CA GLU A 590 31.74 26.90 14.42
C GLU A 590 31.87 27.27 12.94
N ILE A 591 31.18 28.32 12.52
CA ILE A 591 31.33 28.89 11.18
C ILE A 591 32.78 29.35 10.96
N GLY A 592 33.38 30.04 11.94
CA GLY A 592 34.78 30.46 11.88
C GLY A 592 35.75 29.30 11.71
N ARG A 593 35.58 28.23 12.48
CA ARG A 593 36.43 27.01 12.36
C ARG A 593 36.30 26.36 10.99
N LYS A 594 35.11 26.30 10.42
CA LYS A 594 34.87 25.73 9.06
C LYS A 594 35.51 26.60 7.95
N LEU A 595 35.80 27.86 8.23
CA LEU A 595 36.46 28.82 7.31
C LEU A 595 37.95 29.05 7.67
N ASP A 596 38.56 28.15 8.48
CA ASP A 596 39.97 28.27 8.96
C ASP A 596 40.29 29.62 9.62
N ARG A 597 39.27 30.26 10.21
CA ARG A 597 39.47 31.46 11.05
C ARG A 597 39.56 31.06 12.50
N HIS A 598 40.76 31.22 13.07
CA HIS A 598 41.10 30.98 14.50
C HIS A 598 40.83 32.23 15.33
#